data_d8a34e7f53fc71bb124f8bc8249840b4
#
_entry.id   d8a34e7f53fc71bb124f8bc8249840b4
#
_cell.length_a   1.000
_cell.length_b   1.000
_cell.length_c   1.000
_cell.angle_alpha   90.00
_cell.angle_beta   90.00
_cell.angle_gamma   90.00
#
_symmetry.space_group_name_H-M   'P 1'
#
loop_
_entity.id
_entity.type
_entity.pdbx_description
1 polymer ?
#
loop_
_entity_poly.entity_id
_entity_poly.type
_entity_poly.pdbx_seq_one_letter_code
_entity_poly.pdbx_strand_id
1 'polypeptide(L)'
;LPDVPDYEPRTFDPMDAESNPEAPLSRNEDWVKVELDLGDGKKTYYRDTNTMPNWAGSCWYYMRYIDPTDTKHMVEKDEFDYWMGPNHNKYSGDEGGVDLYIGGVEHAVLHLLYSRFWHKVLFDLGYVDSAEPFHKLFNQGMIQAYAYTDDRGQYVPADEVVEGPADASGEPTFTWNGEHANREFGKMGKSLKNIVTPDYMYENYGADTFRLYEMSMGPLDESRPWNTRNVVGGMRFLQRLWRNVVDETTGQAHVTEDTPDEKTLKLLNNTIAEVTAEMEGMRPNTAIAKLIVLNNHLTGLKAVPRAAVEPLILMLAPIAPHIC
;
A
#
# COMPACT_ATOMS: atom_id res chain seq x y z
N LEU A 1 12.75 4.09 30.73
CA LEU A 1 13.95 4.84 30.37
C LEU A 1 14.17 5.95 31.39
N PRO A 2 15.41 6.31 31.72
CA PRO A 2 15.69 7.42 32.63
C PRO A 2 15.37 8.75 31.92
N ASP A 3 14.91 9.72 32.68
CA ASP A 3 14.89 11.10 32.20
C ASP A 3 16.29 11.62 32.07
N VAL A 4 16.71 11.99 30.86
CA VAL A 4 17.99 12.61 30.59
C VAL A 4 17.75 13.92 29.82
N PRO A 5 18.59 14.95 30.08
CA PRO A 5 18.38 16.27 29.46
C PRO A 5 18.63 16.29 27.95
N ASP A 6 19.32 15.27 27.44
CA ASP A 6 19.74 15.20 26.04
C ASP A 6 19.77 13.74 25.56
N TYR A 7 18.89 13.40 24.59
CA TYR A 7 18.82 12.10 23.92
C TYR A 7 19.48 12.11 22.54
N GLU A 8 20.12 13.22 22.11
CA GLU A 8 20.75 13.28 20.81
C GLU A 8 21.98 12.36 20.75
N PRO A 9 22.10 11.56 19.69
CA PRO A 9 23.30 10.74 19.50
C PRO A 9 24.52 11.64 19.23
N ARG A 10 25.65 11.31 19.81
CA ARG A 10 26.92 11.92 19.42
C ARG A 10 27.49 11.11 18.26
N THR A 11 27.70 11.81 17.16
CA THR A 11 28.32 11.24 15.96
C THR A 11 29.83 11.38 16.01
N PHE A 12 30.52 10.55 15.21
CA PHE A 12 31.94 10.67 15.01
C PHE A 12 32.34 12.09 14.51
N ASP A 13 33.26 12.74 15.19
CA ASP A 13 33.86 13.97 14.71
C ASP A 13 35.16 13.62 13.97
N PRO A 14 35.26 13.80 12.64
CA PRO A 14 36.47 13.49 11.88
C PRO A 14 37.66 14.31 12.25
N MET A 15 37.49 15.43 12.98
CA MET A 15 38.56 16.32 13.41
C MET A 15 39.09 15.98 14.81
N ASP A 16 38.40 15.08 15.54
CA ASP A 16 38.79 14.62 16.86
C ASP A 16 39.11 13.11 16.81
N ALA A 17 40.39 12.79 16.92
CA ALA A 17 40.88 11.40 16.88
C ALA A 17 40.37 10.52 18.05
N GLU A 18 39.93 11.12 19.13
CA GLU A 18 39.36 10.43 20.30
C GLU A 18 37.84 10.37 20.28
N SER A 19 37.20 10.99 19.29
CA SER A 19 35.75 10.96 19.12
C SER A 19 35.26 9.57 18.76
N ASN A 20 34.29 9.04 19.53
CA ASN A 20 33.62 7.79 19.24
C ASN A 20 32.10 8.03 19.23
N PRO A 21 31.35 7.34 18.37
CA PRO A 21 29.89 7.32 18.45
C PRO A 21 29.46 6.83 19.83
N GLU A 22 28.62 7.62 20.49
CA GLU A 22 28.13 7.31 21.83
C GLU A 22 26.62 7.26 21.87
N ALA A 23 26.09 6.16 22.39
CA ALA A 23 24.66 6.03 22.60
C ALA A 23 24.20 7.02 23.69
N PRO A 24 23.04 7.72 23.52
CA PRO A 24 22.57 8.70 24.49
C PRO A 24 22.46 8.17 25.92
N LEU A 25 22.03 6.92 26.08
CA LEU A 25 21.85 6.28 27.38
C LEU A 25 23.17 5.93 28.07
N SER A 26 24.28 5.76 27.35
CA SER A 26 25.58 5.44 27.95
C SER A 26 26.12 6.55 28.84
N ARG A 27 25.66 7.79 28.62
CA ARG A 27 26.03 8.96 29.41
C ARG A 27 25.40 8.99 30.81
N ASN A 28 24.43 8.12 31.07
CA ASN A 28 23.78 8.02 32.38
C ASN A 28 24.30 6.80 33.14
N GLU A 29 25.49 6.93 33.75
CA GLU A 29 26.17 5.85 34.45
C GLU A 29 25.32 5.27 35.58
N ASP A 30 24.59 6.10 36.33
CA ASP A 30 23.72 5.65 37.43
C ASP A 30 22.57 4.77 36.95
N TRP A 31 22.12 4.97 35.72
CA TRP A 31 21.11 4.10 35.11
C TRP A 31 21.74 2.86 34.45
N VAL A 32 22.90 2.99 33.85
CA VAL A 32 23.59 1.88 33.16
C VAL A 32 23.98 0.80 34.15
N LYS A 33 24.56 1.18 35.28
CA LYS A 33 25.02 0.25 36.31
C LYS A 33 23.88 -0.08 37.29
N VAL A 34 23.57 -1.36 37.44
CA VAL A 34 22.47 -1.81 38.29
C VAL A 34 22.87 -3.05 39.06
N GLU A 35 22.42 -3.14 40.30
CA GLU A 35 22.56 -4.36 41.12
C GLU A 35 21.26 -5.16 41.08
N LEU A 36 21.32 -6.37 40.54
CA LEU A 36 20.19 -7.30 40.44
C LEU A 36 20.58 -8.65 41.04
N ASP A 37 19.57 -9.33 41.59
CA ASP A 37 19.64 -10.75 41.91
C ASP A 37 18.77 -11.51 40.92
N LEU A 38 19.39 -12.25 40.03
CA LEU A 38 18.70 -13.07 39.01
C LEU A 38 18.63 -14.55 39.42
N GLY A 39 18.72 -14.83 40.71
CA GLY A 39 18.63 -16.18 41.30
C GLY A 39 19.97 -16.77 41.73
N ASP A 40 21.07 -16.03 41.55
CA ASP A 40 22.43 -16.44 41.90
C ASP A 40 23.16 -15.43 42.81
N GLY A 41 22.38 -14.65 43.55
CA GLY A 41 22.85 -13.59 44.48
C GLY A 41 22.98 -12.22 43.78
N LYS A 42 23.06 -11.18 44.60
CA LYS A 42 23.24 -9.80 44.12
C LYS A 42 24.57 -9.64 43.37
N LYS A 43 24.46 -9.20 42.12
CA LYS A 43 25.61 -8.89 41.26
C LYS A 43 25.39 -7.58 40.52
N THR A 44 26.49 -6.96 40.14
CA THR A 44 26.45 -5.77 39.30
C THR A 44 26.26 -6.17 37.84
N TYR A 45 25.26 -5.59 37.21
CA TYR A 45 24.97 -5.72 35.80
C TYR A 45 25.06 -4.36 35.13
N TYR A 46 25.27 -4.36 33.82
CA TYR A 46 25.28 -3.16 33.00
C TYR A 46 24.16 -3.29 31.98
N ARG A 47 23.25 -2.31 31.96
CA ARG A 47 22.20 -2.27 30.95
C ARG A 47 22.81 -1.97 29.60
N ASP A 48 22.31 -2.61 28.56
CA ASP A 48 22.63 -2.24 27.18
C ASP A 48 22.14 -0.82 26.91
N THR A 49 23.02 -0.01 26.38
CA THR A 49 22.78 1.41 26.10
C THR A 49 22.43 1.67 24.63
N ASN A 50 22.56 0.67 23.77
CA ASN A 50 22.11 0.77 22.41
C ASN A 50 20.58 0.84 22.38
N THR A 51 20.06 1.78 21.62
CA THR A 51 18.63 1.82 21.31
C THR A 51 18.30 0.75 20.29
N MET A 52 17.07 0.24 20.35
CA MET A 52 16.59 -0.64 19.29
C MET A 52 16.59 0.10 17.95
N PRO A 53 16.84 -0.59 16.83
CA PRO A 53 16.85 0.03 15.51
C PRO A 53 15.49 0.67 15.17
N ASN A 54 15.45 1.50 14.14
CA ASN A 54 14.26 2.27 13.71
C ASN A 54 12.98 1.42 13.61
N TRP A 55 13.09 0.16 13.25
CA TRP A 55 11.98 -0.79 13.13
C TRP A 55 11.26 -1.06 14.45
N ALA A 56 11.88 -0.84 15.60
CA ALA A 56 11.25 -1.04 16.89
C ALA A 56 10.10 -0.05 17.15
N GLY A 57 10.17 1.15 16.61
CA GLY A 57 9.09 2.13 16.69
C GLY A 57 7.89 1.73 15.84
N SER A 58 8.14 1.21 14.63
CA SER A 58 7.10 0.83 13.68
C SER A 58 6.56 -0.59 13.85
N CYS A 59 7.18 -1.43 14.68
CA CYS A 59 6.80 -2.86 14.77
C CYS A 59 5.46 -3.12 15.48
N TRP A 60 4.87 -2.14 16.12
CA TRP A 60 3.61 -2.25 16.85
C TRP A 60 2.55 -1.21 16.44
N TYR A 61 2.78 -0.44 15.37
CA TYR A 61 1.90 0.66 14.96
C TYR A 61 0.47 0.21 14.64
N TYR A 62 0.28 -1.01 14.16
CA TYR A 62 -1.04 -1.58 13.86
C TYR A 62 -1.95 -1.65 15.11
N MET A 63 -1.39 -1.86 16.29
CA MET A 63 -2.14 -1.76 17.56
C MET A 63 -2.46 -0.31 17.91
N ARG A 64 -1.52 0.62 17.70
CA ARG A 64 -1.75 2.05 17.93
C ARG A 64 -2.84 2.65 17.05
N TYR A 65 -3.11 2.08 15.87
CA TYR A 65 -4.20 2.52 15.00
C TYR A 65 -5.59 2.34 15.61
N ILE A 66 -5.75 1.44 16.58
CA ILE A 66 -7.02 1.23 17.29
C ILE A 66 -7.37 2.51 18.06
N ASP A 67 -6.44 3.02 18.90
CA ASP A 67 -6.57 4.30 19.57
C ASP A 67 -5.26 5.12 19.48
N PRO A 68 -5.13 5.98 18.45
CA PRO A 68 -3.94 6.79 18.28
C PRO A 68 -3.79 7.90 19.32
N THR A 69 -4.83 8.19 20.10
CA THR A 69 -4.89 9.28 21.08
C THR A 69 -4.62 8.82 22.52
N ASP A 70 -4.56 7.53 22.78
CA ASP A 70 -4.24 7.01 24.10
C ASP A 70 -2.80 7.41 24.50
N THR A 71 -2.69 8.11 25.63
CA THR A 71 -1.41 8.58 26.18
C THR A 71 -0.91 7.73 27.34
N LYS A 72 -1.65 6.73 27.78
CA LYS A 72 -1.33 5.90 28.96
C LYS A 72 -0.90 4.48 28.59
N HIS A 73 -1.56 3.90 27.60
CA HIS A 73 -1.33 2.53 27.16
C HIS A 73 -0.93 2.49 25.68
N MET A 74 -0.32 1.40 25.28
CA MET A 74 -0.05 1.12 23.88
C MET A 74 -1.37 0.95 23.08
N VAL A 75 -2.32 0.26 23.70
CA VAL A 75 -3.71 0.07 23.30
C VAL A 75 -4.50 -0.37 24.52
N GLU A 76 -5.75 0.08 24.67
CA GLU A 76 -6.65 -0.46 25.71
C GLU A 76 -6.99 -1.91 25.39
N LYS A 77 -6.98 -2.77 26.44
CA LYS A 77 -7.17 -4.21 26.26
C LYS A 77 -8.53 -4.54 25.65
N ASP A 78 -9.59 -3.92 26.14
CA ASP A 78 -10.96 -4.18 25.65
C ASP A 78 -11.11 -3.82 24.17
N GLU A 79 -10.44 -2.76 23.72
CA GLU A 79 -10.43 -2.36 22.31
C GLU A 79 -9.58 -3.29 21.45
N PHE A 80 -8.42 -3.73 21.98
CA PHE A 80 -7.64 -4.75 21.29
C PHE A 80 -8.45 -6.05 21.13
N ASP A 81 -9.11 -6.51 22.19
CA ASP A 81 -9.91 -7.74 22.16
C ASP A 81 -11.09 -7.64 21.19
N TYR A 82 -11.70 -6.45 21.09
CA TYR A 82 -12.78 -6.21 20.14
C TYR A 82 -12.30 -6.26 18.67
N TRP A 83 -11.16 -5.66 18.34
CA TRP A 83 -10.67 -5.54 16.98
C TRP A 83 -9.73 -6.66 16.54
N MET A 84 -8.94 -7.22 17.46
CA MET A 84 -7.84 -8.14 17.17
C MET A 84 -7.77 -9.35 18.13
N GLY A 85 -8.70 -9.47 19.09
CA GLY A 85 -8.75 -10.60 19.99
C GLY A 85 -9.18 -11.90 19.29
N PRO A 86 -8.95 -13.07 19.88
CA PRO A 86 -9.44 -14.33 19.36
C PRO A 86 -10.96 -14.31 19.16
N ASN A 87 -11.44 -14.85 18.04
CA ASN A 87 -12.86 -14.87 17.64
C ASN A 87 -13.50 -13.49 17.42
N HIS A 88 -12.70 -12.42 17.19
CA HIS A 88 -13.22 -11.09 16.87
C HIS A 88 -13.94 -11.06 15.49
N ASN A 89 -13.60 -11.95 14.61
CA ASN A 89 -14.26 -12.11 13.31
C ASN A 89 -15.10 -13.41 13.27
N LYS A 90 -15.84 -13.58 12.19
CA LYS A 90 -16.74 -14.74 11.98
C LYS A 90 -16.07 -16.03 11.50
N TYR A 91 -14.75 -16.02 11.32
CA TYR A 91 -14.04 -17.19 10.83
C TYR A 91 -13.86 -18.20 11.96
N SER A 92 -14.20 -19.47 11.69
CA SER A 92 -14.01 -20.54 12.67
C SER A 92 -12.55 -20.77 12.97
N GLY A 93 -12.19 -20.79 14.24
CA GLY A 93 -10.80 -20.98 14.68
C GLY A 93 -9.92 -19.75 14.54
N ASP A 94 -10.52 -18.56 14.54
CA ASP A 94 -9.79 -17.30 14.55
C ASP A 94 -8.97 -17.17 15.85
N GLU A 95 -7.66 -17.11 15.71
CA GLU A 95 -6.71 -16.93 16.80
C GLU A 95 -6.42 -15.46 17.11
N GLY A 96 -7.09 -14.54 16.40
CA GLY A 96 -6.91 -13.10 16.55
C GLY A 96 -5.80 -12.53 15.64
N GLY A 97 -5.40 -11.29 15.93
CA GLY A 97 -4.49 -10.50 15.11
C GLY A 97 -5.19 -9.67 14.04
N VAL A 98 -4.43 -8.97 13.24
CA VAL A 98 -4.95 -8.16 12.11
C VAL A 98 -5.48 -9.08 11.02
N ASP A 99 -6.75 -8.90 10.61
CA ASP A 99 -7.41 -9.76 9.60
C ASP A 99 -6.65 -9.83 8.27
N LEU A 100 -6.21 -8.69 7.77
CA LEU A 100 -5.48 -8.57 6.50
C LEU A 100 -4.37 -7.53 6.62
N TYR A 101 -3.15 -7.96 6.40
CA TYR A 101 -1.96 -7.13 6.40
C TYR A 101 -1.32 -7.12 5.01
N ILE A 102 -1.22 -5.94 4.39
CA ILE A 102 -0.70 -5.78 3.03
C ILE A 102 0.60 -5.00 3.08
N GLY A 103 1.65 -5.52 2.45
CA GLY A 103 2.94 -4.85 2.40
C GLY A 103 3.94 -5.53 1.47
N GLY A 104 4.98 -4.79 1.06
CA GLY A 104 6.00 -5.29 0.15
C GLY A 104 6.81 -6.44 0.73
N VAL A 105 7.21 -7.36 -0.12
CA VAL A 105 7.98 -8.56 0.25
C VAL A 105 9.35 -8.22 0.87
N GLU A 106 9.89 -7.04 0.60
CA GLU A 106 11.14 -6.54 1.19
C GLU A 106 11.10 -6.45 2.71
N HIS A 107 9.89 -6.36 3.29
CA HIS A 107 9.70 -6.32 4.74
C HIS A 107 9.70 -7.70 5.41
N ALA A 108 9.80 -8.79 4.66
CA ALA A 108 9.83 -10.14 5.20
C ALA A 108 10.98 -10.37 6.20
N VAL A 109 12.13 -9.78 5.93
CA VAL A 109 13.34 -9.86 6.80
C VAL A 109 13.56 -8.61 7.66
N LEU A 110 12.65 -7.65 7.63
CA LEU A 110 12.74 -6.39 8.38
C LEU A 110 11.51 -6.24 9.30
N HIS A 111 10.56 -5.38 8.91
CA HIS A 111 9.39 -5.03 9.71
C HIS A 111 8.59 -6.27 10.17
N LEU A 112 8.36 -7.25 9.30
CA LEU A 112 7.54 -8.43 9.63
C LEU A 112 8.20 -9.32 10.71
N LEU A 113 9.54 -9.45 10.71
CA LEU A 113 10.23 -10.15 11.79
C LEU A 113 10.15 -9.39 13.10
N TYR A 114 10.40 -8.08 13.09
CA TYR A 114 10.32 -7.25 14.28
C TYR A 114 8.91 -7.24 14.88
N SER A 115 7.89 -7.03 14.05
CA SER A 115 6.49 -7.00 14.50
C SER A 115 6.05 -8.33 15.08
N ARG A 116 6.41 -9.45 14.44
CA ARG A 116 6.08 -10.79 14.95
C ARG A 116 6.80 -11.10 16.27
N PHE A 117 8.10 -10.80 16.36
CA PHE A 117 8.86 -11.01 17.58
C PHE A 117 8.29 -10.16 18.74
N TRP A 118 8.05 -8.87 18.48
CA TRP A 118 7.50 -7.93 19.45
C TRP A 118 6.11 -8.38 19.94
N HIS A 119 5.25 -8.78 19.02
CA HIS A 119 3.91 -9.26 19.33
C HIS A 119 3.94 -10.53 20.23
N LYS A 120 4.83 -11.46 19.94
CA LYS A 120 5.01 -12.66 20.77
C LYS A 120 5.50 -12.33 22.18
N VAL A 121 6.37 -11.35 22.34
CA VAL A 121 6.78 -10.86 23.67
C VAL A 121 5.59 -10.26 24.41
N LEU A 122 4.75 -9.47 23.74
CA LEU A 122 3.54 -8.90 24.35
C LEU A 122 2.52 -9.98 24.72
N PHE A 123 2.40 -11.02 23.91
CA PHE A 123 1.58 -12.19 24.21
C PHE A 123 2.09 -12.93 25.45
N ASP A 124 3.38 -13.22 25.54
CA ASP A 124 4.00 -13.88 26.68
C ASP A 124 3.86 -13.06 27.98
N LEU A 125 3.81 -11.74 27.88
CA LEU A 125 3.60 -10.81 28.98
C LEU A 125 2.11 -10.57 29.32
N GLY A 126 1.17 -11.11 28.53
CA GLY A 126 -0.27 -10.99 28.73
C GLY A 126 -0.86 -9.63 28.35
N TYR A 127 -0.19 -8.86 27.49
CA TYR A 127 -0.71 -7.59 26.96
C TYR A 127 -1.67 -7.78 25.79
N VAL A 128 -1.51 -8.84 25.02
CA VAL A 128 -2.36 -9.20 23.88
C VAL A 128 -2.75 -10.68 23.97
N ASP A 129 -3.92 -11.05 23.44
CA ASP A 129 -4.46 -12.40 23.54
C ASP A 129 -4.26 -13.23 22.27
N SER A 130 -3.81 -12.62 21.15
CA SER A 130 -3.43 -13.34 19.95
C SER A 130 -1.94 -13.69 19.96
N ALA A 131 -1.59 -14.91 19.58
CA ALA A 131 -0.19 -15.36 19.54
C ALA A 131 0.56 -14.89 18.28
N GLU A 132 -0.17 -14.53 17.22
CA GLU A 132 0.38 -14.01 15.96
C GLU A 132 -0.20 -12.63 15.65
N PRO A 133 0.62 -11.71 15.08
CA PRO A 133 0.16 -10.35 14.82
C PRO A 133 -0.81 -10.24 13.65
N PHE A 134 -0.71 -11.13 12.66
CA PHE A 134 -1.44 -11.05 11.41
C PHE A 134 -2.12 -12.38 11.09
N HIS A 135 -3.43 -12.36 10.85
CA HIS A 135 -4.18 -13.54 10.41
C HIS A 135 -3.86 -13.88 8.95
N LYS A 136 -3.84 -12.87 8.08
CA LYS A 136 -3.51 -13.03 6.65
C LYS A 136 -2.53 -11.95 6.22
N LEU A 137 -1.38 -12.39 5.68
CA LEU A 137 -0.40 -11.53 5.03
C LEU A 137 -0.57 -11.62 3.52
N PHE A 138 -0.61 -10.46 2.85
CA PHE A 138 -0.61 -10.36 1.40
C PHE A 138 0.53 -9.46 0.92
N ASN A 139 1.45 -10.01 0.13
CA ASN A 139 2.53 -9.23 -0.48
C ASN A 139 2.14 -8.86 -1.91
N GLN A 140 2.06 -7.56 -2.20
CA GLN A 140 1.84 -7.08 -3.56
C GLN A 140 3.14 -7.15 -4.37
N GLY A 141 2.99 -7.29 -5.69
CA GLY A 141 4.07 -7.18 -6.65
C GLY A 141 4.62 -5.75 -6.75
N MET A 142 5.76 -5.61 -7.38
CA MET A 142 6.41 -4.31 -7.59
C MET A 142 5.91 -3.66 -8.88
N ILE A 143 5.66 -2.36 -8.83
CA ILE A 143 5.54 -1.55 -10.03
C ILE A 143 6.94 -1.23 -10.54
N GLN A 144 7.24 -1.68 -11.74
CA GLN A 144 8.54 -1.55 -12.40
C GLN A 144 8.42 -0.56 -13.57
N ALA A 145 9.56 -0.07 -14.06
CA ALA A 145 9.58 0.82 -15.21
C ALA A 145 10.78 0.54 -16.09
N TYR A 146 10.67 0.98 -17.34
CA TYR A 146 11.83 1.02 -18.22
C TYR A 146 12.72 2.21 -17.85
N ALA A 147 14.03 1.95 -17.79
CA ALA A 147 15.07 2.98 -17.72
C ALA A 147 15.84 2.99 -19.03
N TYR A 148 16.45 4.12 -19.34
CA TYR A 148 17.17 4.30 -20.58
C TYR A 148 18.56 4.87 -20.33
N THR A 149 19.55 4.39 -21.07
CA THR A 149 20.92 4.89 -21.00
C THR A 149 21.41 5.36 -22.37
N ASP A 150 22.24 6.38 -22.38
CA ASP A 150 23.01 6.76 -23.56
C ASP A 150 24.10 5.72 -23.89
N ASP A 151 24.81 5.88 -24.99
CA ASP A 151 25.89 4.98 -25.42
C ASP A 151 27.09 4.94 -24.45
N ARG A 152 27.17 5.88 -23.50
CA ARG A 152 28.17 5.90 -22.41
C ARG A 152 27.69 5.20 -21.15
N GLY A 153 26.46 4.66 -21.16
CA GLY A 153 25.84 4.01 -20.03
C GLY A 153 25.31 4.96 -18.96
N GLN A 154 25.11 6.25 -19.28
CA GLN A 154 24.53 7.21 -18.35
C GLN A 154 23.02 7.22 -18.47
N TYR A 155 22.29 7.16 -17.35
CA TYR A 155 20.84 7.22 -17.36
C TYR A 155 20.31 8.57 -17.87
N VAL A 156 19.35 8.50 -18.78
CA VAL A 156 18.65 9.65 -19.37
C VAL A 156 17.19 9.67 -18.89
N PRO A 157 16.52 10.84 -18.88
CA PRO A 157 15.12 10.94 -18.46
C PRO A 157 14.22 10.08 -19.35
N ALA A 158 13.46 9.16 -18.75
CA ALA A 158 12.63 8.20 -19.49
C ALA A 158 11.47 8.88 -20.24
N ASP A 159 10.98 10.01 -19.75
CA ASP A 159 9.91 10.82 -20.35
C ASP A 159 10.36 11.61 -21.58
N GLU A 160 11.68 11.83 -21.75
CA GLU A 160 12.27 12.48 -22.92
C GLU A 160 12.63 11.49 -24.03
N VAL A 161 12.56 10.17 -23.78
CA VAL A 161 12.92 9.15 -24.75
C VAL A 161 11.80 8.95 -25.76
N VAL A 162 12.15 8.96 -27.02
CA VAL A 162 11.24 8.74 -28.15
C VAL A 162 11.39 7.30 -28.65
N GLU A 163 10.27 6.58 -28.68
CA GLU A 163 10.18 5.27 -29.31
C GLU A 163 10.11 5.43 -30.83
N GLY A 164 11.01 4.77 -31.53
CA GLY A 164 11.10 4.75 -32.99
C GLY A 164 10.52 3.44 -33.57
N PRO A 165 10.62 3.29 -34.91
CA PRO A 165 10.20 2.08 -35.61
C PRO A 165 11.01 0.87 -35.12
N ALA A 166 10.44 -0.32 -35.31
CA ALA A 166 11.13 -1.56 -35.01
C ALA A 166 12.38 -1.70 -35.92
N ASP A 167 13.43 -2.24 -35.34
CA ASP A 167 14.66 -2.58 -36.05
C ASP A 167 14.49 -3.86 -36.91
N ALA A 168 15.60 -4.34 -37.51
CA ALA A 168 15.60 -5.53 -38.36
C ALA A 168 15.24 -6.82 -37.59
N SER A 169 15.33 -6.85 -36.26
CA SER A 169 14.92 -7.97 -35.39
C SER A 169 13.45 -7.89 -34.96
N GLY A 170 12.78 -6.78 -35.26
CA GLY A 170 11.39 -6.52 -34.85
C GLY A 170 11.27 -5.85 -33.48
N GLU A 171 12.37 -5.46 -32.83
CA GLU A 171 12.38 -4.77 -31.55
C GLU A 171 12.28 -3.25 -31.73
N PRO A 172 11.52 -2.53 -30.89
CA PRO A 172 11.41 -1.08 -30.95
C PRO A 172 12.76 -0.41 -30.68
N THR A 173 13.07 0.64 -31.44
CA THR A 173 14.25 1.46 -31.20
C THR A 173 13.90 2.65 -30.31
N PHE A 174 14.90 3.19 -29.62
CA PHE A 174 14.72 4.32 -28.71
C PHE A 174 15.78 5.37 -28.96
N THR A 175 15.39 6.64 -28.90
CA THR A 175 16.30 7.76 -29.05
C THR A 175 16.08 8.82 -27.97
N TRP A 176 17.16 9.46 -27.54
CA TRP A 176 17.17 10.61 -26.66
C TRP A 176 17.99 11.72 -27.31
N ASN A 177 17.40 12.91 -27.47
CA ASN A 177 18.02 14.03 -28.22
C ASN A 177 18.49 13.67 -29.64
N GLY A 178 17.83 12.69 -30.25
CA GLY A 178 18.16 12.22 -31.60
C GLY A 178 19.31 11.19 -31.68
N GLU A 179 19.92 10.85 -30.53
CA GLU A 179 20.94 9.80 -30.41
C GLU A 179 20.30 8.50 -29.90
N HIS A 180 20.96 7.37 -30.14
CA HIS A 180 20.48 6.06 -29.70
C HIS A 180 20.41 5.99 -28.16
N ALA A 181 19.36 5.32 -27.66
CA ALA A 181 19.21 5.02 -26.23
C ALA A 181 18.95 3.52 -26.00
N ASN A 182 19.68 2.93 -25.07
CA ASN A 182 19.49 1.54 -24.67
C ASN A 182 18.39 1.47 -23.62
N ARG A 183 17.49 0.49 -23.73
CA ARG A 183 16.40 0.26 -22.78
C ARG A 183 16.71 -0.91 -21.85
N GLU A 184 16.51 -0.72 -20.57
CA GLU A 184 16.52 -1.78 -19.57
C GLU A 184 15.23 -1.79 -18.74
N PHE A 185 14.79 -2.96 -18.29
CA PHE A 185 13.59 -3.14 -17.47
C PHE A 185 13.98 -3.46 -16.03
N GLY A 186 13.37 -2.78 -15.07
CA GLY A 186 13.66 -3.01 -13.66
C GLY A 186 12.91 -2.10 -12.71
N LYS A 187 13.53 -1.79 -11.59
CA LYS A 187 12.93 -0.94 -10.57
C LYS A 187 12.73 0.50 -11.06
N MET A 188 11.73 1.16 -10.48
CA MET A 188 11.55 2.60 -10.60
C MET A 188 12.41 3.33 -9.55
N GLY A 189 13.14 4.38 -9.95
CA GLY A 189 14.00 5.08 -8.99
C GLY A 189 14.57 6.40 -9.54
N LYS A 190 14.85 7.34 -8.63
CA LYS A 190 15.38 8.68 -8.97
C LYS A 190 16.72 8.59 -9.71
N SER A 191 17.61 7.71 -9.29
CA SER A 191 18.92 7.50 -9.93
C SER A 191 18.82 6.93 -11.34
N LEU A 192 17.73 6.24 -11.66
CA LEU A 192 17.44 5.66 -12.98
C LEU A 192 16.67 6.62 -13.88
N LYS A 193 16.28 7.79 -13.37
CA LYS A 193 15.51 8.83 -14.09
C LYS A 193 14.23 8.31 -14.77
N ASN A 194 13.60 7.28 -14.20
CA ASN A 194 12.39 6.64 -14.71
C ASN A 194 11.21 6.73 -13.74
N ILE A 195 11.27 7.67 -12.79
CA ILE A 195 10.26 7.79 -11.75
C ILE A 195 9.00 8.49 -12.27
N VAL A 196 7.85 7.96 -11.88
CA VAL A 196 6.56 8.63 -12.03
C VAL A 196 6.05 8.93 -10.62
N THR A 197 5.80 10.20 -10.33
CA THR A 197 5.33 10.61 -9.00
C THR A 197 3.81 10.57 -8.91
N PRO A 198 3.24 10.22 -7.74
CA PRO A 198 1.80 10.32 -7.53
C PRO A 198 1.25 11.73 -7.80
N ASP A 199 1.98 12.77 -7.41
CA ASP A 199 1.56 14.17 -7.63
C ASP A 199 1.32 14.46 -9.12
N TYR A 200 2.26 14.06 -9.99
CA TYR A 200 2.09 14.17 -11.45
C TYR A 200 0.81 13.46 -11.93
N MET A 201 0.53 12.28 -11.37
CA MET A 201 -0.66 11.51 -11.74
C MET A 201 -1.96 12.18 -11.26
N TYR A 202 -1.95 12.73 -10.04
CA TYR A 202 -3.11 13.45 -9.49
C TYR A 202 -3.44 14.71 -10.27
N GLU A 203 -2.43 15.49 -10.63
CA GLU A 203 -2.59 16.73 -11.38
C GLU A 203 -3.08 16.50 -12.81
N ASN A 204 -2.62 15.44 -13.48
CA ASN A 204 -2.92 15.20 -14.90
C ASN A 204 -4.11 14.27 -15.14
N TYR A 205 -4.40 13.35 -14.22
CA TYR A 205 -5.41 12.30 -14.43
C TYR A 205 -6.43 12.19 -13.30
N GLY A 206 -6.15 12.77 -12.14
CA GLY A 206 -6.97 12.65 -10.93
C GLY A 206 -6.69 11.37 -10.13
N ALA A 207 -6.93 11.46 -8.81
CA ALA A 207 -6.64 10.38 -7.87
C ALA A 207 -7.41 9.08 -8.17
N ASP A 208 -8.69 9.17 -8.50
CA ASP A 208 -9.50 7.98 -8.81
C ASP A 208 -9.03 7.24 -10.05
N THR A 209 -8.60 7.98 -11.09
CA THR A 209 -8.01 7.37 -12.29
C THR A 209 -6.72 6.64 -11.97
N PHE A 210 -5.86 7.24 -11.16
CA PHE A 210 -4.60 6.64 -10.74
C PHE A 210 -4.85 5.36 -9.91
N ARG A 211 -5.70 5.41 -8.89
CA ARG A 211 -6.08 4.26 -8.08
C ARG A 211 -6.65 3.12 -8.92
N LEU A 212 -7.59 3.46 -9.83
CA LEU A 212 -8.20 2.51 -10.74
C LEU A 212 -7.17 1.84 -11.64
N TYR A 213 -6.21 2.62 -12.17
CA TYR A 213 -5.17 2.08 -13.03
C TYR A 213 -4.25 1.12 -12.29
N GLU A 214 -3.75 1.47 -11.09
CA GLU A 214 -2.91 0.59 -10.28
C GLU A 214 -3.60 -0.74 -9.97
N MET A 215 -4.87 -0.69 -9.56
CA MET A 215 -5.66 -1.90 -9.25
C MET A 215 -6.00 -2.72 -10.50
N SER A 216 -5.96 -2.13 -11.71
CA SER A 216 -6.31 -2.81 -12.97
C SER A 216 -5.12 -3.41 -13.73
N MET A 217 -3.88 -3.11 -13.33
CA MET A 217 -2.67 -3.49 -14.10
C MET A 217 -2.46 -5.00 -14.26
N GLY A 218 -3.03 -5.81 -13.39
CA GLY A 218 -2.91 -7.27 -13.39
C GLY A 218 -3.13 -7.85 -11.98
N PRO A 219 -2.81 -9.14 -11.77
CA PRO A 219 -2.81 -9.73 -10.43
C PRO A 219 -1.98 -8.88 -9.46
N LEU A 220 -2.54 -8.60 -8.28
CA LEU A 220 -1.94 -7.67 -7.32
C LEU A 220 -0.61 -8.18 -6.74
N ASP A 221 -0.39 -9.49 -6.73
CA ASP A 221 0.82 -10.16 -6.25
C ASP A 221 1.92 -10.30 -7.31
N GLU A 222 1.67 -9.87 -8.55
CA GLU A 222 2.65 -9.91 -9.64
C GLU A 222 3.24 -8.53 -9.93
N SER A 223 4.56 -8.49 -10.19
CA SER A 223 5.23 -7.27 -10.64
C SER A 223 4.81 -6.88 -12.05
N ARG A 224 4.58 -5.59 -12.29
CA ARG A 224 4.05 -5.07 -13.56
C ARG A 224 4.80 -3.83 -14.02
N PRO A 225 5.02 -3.67 -15.34
CA PRO A 225 5.60 -2.46 -15.88
C PRO A 225 4.60 -1.30 -15.87
N TRP A 226 5.04 -0.16 -15.37
CA TRP A 226 4.29 1.09 -15.48
C TRP A 226 4.22 1.56 -16.94
N ASN A 227 3.04 2.00 -17.36
CA ASN A 227 2.84 2.65 -18.65
C ASN A 227 1.80 3.76 -18.52
N THR A 228 2.26 5.00 -18.48
CA THR A 228 1.39 6.19 -18.33
C THR A 228 0.32 6.29 -19.44
N ARG A 229 0.60 5.81 -20.65
CA ARG A 229 -0.37 5.83 -21.77
C ARG A 229 -1.62 5.01 -21.46
N ASN A 230 -1.49 3.94 -20.68
CA ASN A 230 -2.62 3.05 -20.35
C ASN A 230 -3.58 3.64 -19.31
N VAL A 231 -3.14 4.65 -18.56
CA VAL A 231 -3.95 5.37 -17.55
C VAL A 231 -5.22 5.96 -18.16
N VAL A 232 -5.13 6.44 -19.41
CA VAL A 232 -6.27 7.03 -20.15
C VAL A 232 -7.46 6.07 -20.28
N GLY A 233 -7.23 4.76 -20.27
CA GLY A 233 -8.30 3.75 -20.27
C GLY A 233 -9.20 3.85 -19.04
N GLY A 234 -8.59 3.97 -17.86
CA GLY A 234 -9.30 4.18 -16.59
C GLY A 234 -10.07 5.50 -16.56
N MET A 235 -9.45 6.59 -17.00
CA MET A 235 -10.10 7.89 -17.08
C MET A 235 -11.36 7.85 -17.97
N ARG A 236 -11.29 7.22 -19.14
CA ARG A 236 -12.44 7.07 -20.05
C ARG A 236 -13.56 6.22 -19.44
N PHE A 237 -13.23 5.21 -18.62
CA PHE A 237 -14.23 4.44 -17.90
C PHE A 237 -14.98 5.30 -16.88
N LEU A 238 -14.25 6.06 -16.05
CA LEU A 238 -14.84 6.96 -15.05
C LEU A 238 -15.68 8.06 -15.71
N GLN A 239 -15.23 8.65 -16.80
CA GLN A 239 -16.00 9.63 -17.58
C GLN A 239 -17.30 9.04 -18.16
N ARG A 240 -17.28 7.78 -18.61
CA ARG A 240 -18.52 7.12 -19.06
C ARG A 240 -19.48 6.86 -17.91
N LEU A 241 -18.96 6.42 -16.75
CA LEU A 241 -19.76 6.25 -15.55
C LEU A 241 -20.43 7.58 -15.14
N TRP A 242 -19.67 8.65 -15.12
CA TRP A 242 -20.21 9.97 -14.82
C TRP A 242 -21.38 10.33 -15.73
N ARG A 243 -21.20 10.19 -17.04
CA ARG A 243 -22.26 10.48 -18.04
C ARG A 243 -23.47 9.54 -17.97
N ASN A 244 -23.32 8.36 -17.42
CA ASN A 244 -24.47 7.46 -17.17
C ASN A 244 -25.35 7.96 -16.03
N VAL A 245 -24.86 8.82 -15.17
CA VAL A 245 -25.56 9.30 -13.97
C VAL A 245 -25.90 10.79 -14.07
N VAL A 246 -24.99 11.60 -14.59
CA VAL A 246 -25.06 13.07 -14.59
C VAL A 246 -25.16 13.58 -16.01
N ASP A 247 -26.15 14.45 -16.25
CA ASP A 247 -26.22 15.27 -17.47
C ASP A 247 -25.17 16.39 -17.36
N GLU A 248 -24.16 16.34 -18.19
CA GLU A 248 -23.04 17.32 -18.18
C GLU A 248 -23.49 18.76 -18.50
N THR A 249 -24.66 18.94 -19.14
CA THR A 249 -25.21 20.26 -19.48
C THR A 249 -25.86 20.91 -18.29
N THR A 250 -26.59 20.14 -17.51
CA THR A 250 -27.39 20.64 -16.38
C THR A 250 -26.70 20.43 -15.03
N GLY A 251 -25.73 19.52 -14.96
CA GLY A 251 -25.11 19.08 -13.72
C GLY A 251 -26.04 18.27 -12.79
N GLN A 252 -27.21 17.83 -13.30
CA GLN A 252 -28.20 17.09 -12.52
C GLN A 252 -28.16 15.60 -12.85
N ALA A 253 -28.55 14.77 -11.88
CA ALA A 253 -28.74 13.35 -12.12
C ALA A 253 -29.89 13.13 -13.11
N HIS A 254 -29.69 12.27 -14.11
CA HIS A 254 -30.70 11.94 -15.12
C HIS A 254 -31.08 10.45 -15.15
N VAL A 255 -30.75 9.71 -14.08
CA VAL A 255 -31.17 8.32 -13.92
C VAL A 255 -32.68 8.20 -13.78
N THR A 256 -33.22 7.06 -14.20
CA THR A 256 -34.68 6.79 -14.11
C THR A 256 -34.99 5.86 -12.95
N GLU A 257 -36.22 5.91 -12.46
CA GLU A 257 -36.74 5.00 -11.44
C GLU A 257 -37.39 3.73 -12.05
N ASP A 258 -37.22 3.53 -13.35
CA ASP A 258 -37.74 2.36 -14.05
C ASP A 258 -37.07 1.06 -13.58
N THR A 259 -37.81 -0.01 -13.57
CA THR A 259 -37.25 -1.33 -13.30
C THR A 259 -36.35 -1.76 -14.47
N PRO A 260 -35.09 -2.17 -14.21
CA PRO A 260 -34.23 -2.68 -15.26
C PRO A 260 -34.85 -3.90 -15.97
N ASP A 261 -34.60 -4.05 -17.25
CA ASP A 261 -35.00 -5.22 -17.99
C ASP A 261 -34.31 -6.52 -17.50
N GLU A 262 -34.85 -7.67 -17.90
CA GLU A 262 -34.32 -8.97 -17.45
C GLU A 262 -32.85 -9.17 -17.81
N LYS A 263 -32.41 -8.70 -18.97
CA LYS A 263 -31.00 -8.78 -19.40
C LYS A 263 -30.08 -7.95 -18.48
N THR A 264 -30.53 -6.75 -18.17
CA THR A 264 -29.79 -5.85 -17.27
C THR A 264 -29.74 -6.40 -15.85
N LEU A 265 -30.88 -6.92 -15.32
CA LEU A 265 -30.95 -7.55 -14.00
C LEU A 265 -30.02 -8.77 -13.90
N LYS A 266 -30.04 -9.63 -14.92
CA LYS A 266 -29.17 -10.81 -14.97
C LYS A 266 -27.70 -10.43 -14.97
N LEU A 267 -27.30 -9.45 -15.79
CA LEU A 267 -25.91 -8.95 -15.83
C LEU A 267 -25.52 -8.32 -14.49
N LEU A 268 -26.37 -7.48 -13.90
CA LEU A 268 -26.14 -6.86 -12.60
C LEU A 268 -25.91 -7.89 -11.49
N ASN A 269 -26.81 -8.84 -11.33
CA ASN A 269 -26.70 -9.86 -10.29
C ASN A 269 -25.45 -10.73 -10.44
N ASN A 270 -25.11 -11.11 -11.68
CA ASN A 270 -23.87 -11.82 -11.95
C ASN A 270 -22.66 -10.95 -11.60
N THR A 271 -22.67 -9.67 -11.97
CA THR A 271 -21.56 -8.74 -11.64
C THR A 271 -21.41 -8.58 -10.14
N ILE A 272 -22.48 -8.45 -9.37
CA ILE A 272 -22.42 -8.35 -7.90
C ILE A 272 -21.74 -9.61 -7.32
N ALA A 273 -22.19 -10.79 -7.72
CA ALA A 273 -21.61 -12.04 -7.21
C ALA A 273 -20.13 -12.20 -7.59
N GLU A 274 -19.79 -11.92 -8.84
CA GLU A 274 -18.42 -12.03 -9.33
C GLU A 274 -17.48 -10.98 -8.69
N VAL A 275 -17.89 -9.71 -8.61
CA VAL A 275 -17.09 -8.65 -7.99
C VAL A 275 -16.86 -8.95 -6.51
N THR A 276 -17.88 -9.43 -5.79
CA THR A 276 -17.73 -9.84 -4.39
C THR A 276 -16.65 -10.92 -4.24
N ALA A 277 -16.73 -11.99 -5.04
CA ALA A 277 -15.76 -13.08 -4.99
C ALA A 277 -14.35 -12.65 -5.41
N GLU A 278 -14.23 -11.76 -6.39
CA GLU A 278 -12.93 -11.24 -6.83
C GLU A 278 -12.28 -10.33 -5.77
N MET A 279 -13.04 -9.47 -5.12
CA MET A 279 -12.54 -8.61 -4.06
C MET A 279 -12.14 -9.41 -2.80
N GLU A 280 -12.94 -10.40 -2.39
CA GLU A 280 -12.58 -11.34 -1.32
C GLU A 280 -11.30 -12.13 -1.64
N GLY A 281 -11.10 -12.45 -2.92
CA GLY A 281 -9.92 -13.14 -3.44
C GLY A 281 -8.69 -12.25 -3.66
N MET A 282 -8.74 -10.95 -3.34
CA MET A 282 -7.68 -9.97 -3.62
C MET A 282 -7.32 -9.87 -5.11
N ARG A 283 -8.33 -9.93 -5.98
CA ARG A 283 -8.20 -9.81 -7.44
C ARG A 283 -8.93 -8.58 -7.99
N PRO A 284 -8.55 -7.36 -7.58
CA PRO A 284 -9.21 -6.13 -7.98
C PRO A 284 -9.20 -5.91 -9.50
N ASN A 285 -8.18 -6.36 -10.20
CA ASN A 285 -8.07 -6.26 -11.66
C ASN A 285 -9.23 -6.97 -12.37
N THR A 286 -9.61 -8.16 -11.91
CA THR A 286 -10.73 -8.94 -12.46
C THR A 286 -12.06 -8.30 -12.07
N ALA A 287 -12.21 -7.83 -10.83
CA ALA A 287 -13.37 -7.07 -10.37
C ALA A 287 -13.62 -5.83 -11.26
N ILE A 288 -12.58 -5.01 -11.50
CA ILE A 288 -12.66 -3.84 -12.37
C ILE A 288 -13.10 -4.21 -13.79
N ALA A 289 -12.60 -5.30 -14.35
CA ALA A 289 -13.02 -5.76 -15.67
C ALA A 289 -14.53 -6.06 -15.73
N LYS A 290 -15.10 -6.66 -14.67
CA LYS A 290 -16.55 -6.90 -14.57
C LYS A 290 -17.35 -5.60 -14.45
N LEU A 291 -16.87 -4.65 -13.67
CA LEU A 291 -17.50 -3.32 -13.56
C LEU A 291 -17.50 -2.57 -14.90
N ILE A 292 -16.42 -2.67 -15.67
CA ILE A 292 -16.33 -2.08 -17.02
C ILE A 292 -17.40 -2.70 -17.95
N VAL A 293 -17.61 -4.01 -17.90
CA VAL A 293 -18.62 -4.70 -18.73
C VAL A 293 -20.02 -4.20 -18.37
N LEU A 294 -20.36 -4.12 -17.08
CA LEU A 294 -21.65 -3.60 -16.62
C LEU A 294 -21.83 -2.14 -17.05
N ASN A 295 -20.84 -1.28 -16.81
CA ASN A 295 -20.91 0.13 -17.20
C ASN A 295 -21.11 0.31 -18.72
N ASN A 296 -20.40 -0.47 -19.54
CA ASN A 296 -20.59 -0.43 -21.00
C ASN A 296 -22.00 -0.86 -21.43
N HIS A 297 -22.60 -1.85 -20.75
CA HIS A 297 -23.98 -2.23 -21.00
C HIS A 297 -24.94 -1.08 -20.66
N LEU A 298 -24.78 -0.45 -19.47
CA LEU A 298 -25.62 0.68 -19.05
C LEU A 298 -25.49 1.88 -20.00
N THR A 299 -24.27 2.17 -20.49
CA THR A 299 -24.04 3.24 -21.48
C THR A 299 -24.81 3.02 -22.79
N GLY A 300 -25.13 1.78 -23.15
CA GLY A 300 -25.90 1.44 -24.34
C GLY A 300 -27.43 1.57 -24.18
N LEU A 301 -27.91 1.82 -22.97
CA LEU A 301 -29.34 2.00 -22.70
C LEU A 301 -29.80 3.42 -23.08
N LYS A 302 -31.08 3.55 -23.48
CA LYS A 302 -31.70 4.86 -23.75
C LYS A 302 -31.86 5.72 -22.50
N ALA A 303 -32.08 5.07 -21.35
CA ALA A 303 -32.17 5.64 -20.04
C ALA A 303 -31.55 4.66 -19.04
N VAL A 304 -30.82 5.16 -18.07
CA VAL A 304 -30.08 4.35 -17.09
C VAL A 304 -30.92 4.22 -15.82
N PRO A 305 -31.37 3.00 -15.48
CA PRO A 305 -32.13 2.78 -14.24
C PRO A 305 -31.23 2.99 -13.01
N ARG A 306 -31.70 3.77 -12.02
CA ARG A 306 -31.01 3.94 -10.73
C ARG A 306 -30.70 2.59 -10.09
N ALA A 307 -31.68 1.68 -10.08
CA ALA A 307 -31.54 0.33 -9.50
C ALA A 307 -30.41 -0.51 -10.13
N ALA A 308 -29.88 -0.13 -11.30
CA ALA A 308 -28.77 -0.82 -11.93
C ALA A 308 -27.42 -0.08 -11.77
N VAL A 309 -27.43 1.26 -11.78
CA VAL A 309 -26.18 2.03 -11.70
C VAL A 309 -25.72 2.26 -10.26
N GLU A 310 -26.63 2.37 -9.31
CA GLU A 310 -26.27 2.57 -7.88
C GLU A 310 -25.46 1.39 -7.32
N PRO A 311 -25.79 0.12 -7.53
CA PRO A 311 -24.92 -0.99 -7.14
C PRO A 311 -23.56 -0.98 -7.83
N LEU A 312 -23.47 -0.54 -9.10
CA LEU A 312 -22.18 -0.37 -9.78
C LEU A 312 -21.31 0.68 -9.06
N ILE A 313 -21.87 1.82 -8.67
CA ILE A 313 -21.18 2.87 -7.91
C ILE A 313 -20.71 2.32 -6.57
N LEU A 314 -21.57 1.63 -5.83
CA LEU A 314 -21.23 1.04 -4.54
C LEU A 314 -20.07 0.04 -4.63
N MET A 315 -20.07 -0.82 -5.67
CA MET A 315 -18.98 -1.77 -5.91
C MET A 315 -17.68 -1.09 -6.33
N LEU A 316 -17.75 0.08 -7.00
CA LEU A 316 -16.57 0.83 -7.43
C LEU A 316 -16.01 1.74 -6.34
N ALA A 317 -16.81 2.17 -5.38
CA ALA A 317 -16.44 3.15 -4.35
C ALA A 317 -15.14 2.83 -3.58
N PRO A 318 -14.80 1.58 -3.21
CA PRO A 318 -13.52 1.28 -2.58
C PRO A 318 -12.30 1.58 -3.46
N ILE A 319 -12.46 1.58 -4.78
CA ILE A 319 -11.39 1.81 -5.76
C ILE A 319 -11.33 3.28 -6.17
N ALA A 320 -12.48 3.90 -6.47
CA ALA A 320 -12.61 5.27 -6.96
C ALA A 320 -13.57 6.10 -6.07
N PRO A 321 -13.19 6.41 -4.82
CA PRO A 321 -14.09 6.96 -3.81
C PRO A 321 -14.56 8.39 -4.09
N HIS A 322 -13.81 9.19 -4.86
CA HIS A 322 -14.16 10.60 -5.06
C HIS A 322 -15.27 10.78 -6.11
N ILE A 323 -15.30 9.95 -7.14
CA ILE A 323 -16.35 10.02 -8.15
C ILE A 323 -17.64 9.32 -7.67
N CYS A 324 -17.53 8.30 -6.84
CA CYS A 324 -18.65 7.54 -6.30
C CYS A 324 -19.31 8.21 -5.10
#